data_493b08a0b50b47d159ee77d9a5df79e2
#
_entry.id   493b08a0b50b47d159ee77d9a5df79e2
#
_cell.length_a   1.000
_cell.length_b   1.000
_cell.length_c   1.000
_cell.angle_alpha   90.00
_cell.angle_beta   90.00
_cell.angle_gamma   90.00
#
_symmetry.space_group_name_H-M   'P 1'
#
loop_
_entity.id
_entity.type
_entity.pdbx_description
1 polymer ?
#
loop_
_entity_poly.entity_id
_entity_poly.type
_entity_poly.pdbx_seq_one_letter_code
_entity_poly.pdbx_strand_id
1 'polypeptide(L)'
;MRLSRNQLCVFSITAAIVLAPAGNMEASTIWTGPATNYTQPSPNDGSTAAQQDHITGTCWLTRSTRLPMYNVAPGIDESGFSVGGVSPANTEWAFGTLADLSEGSLTFDTWENTIGGGEGAGFLQGSLPNQPLVMHIISEDIYMSFEFSSWSHGGGYSYSRSTPAAVVPPTPTVTLTNPVAGLVLAAPAVLHLGASAAVSSGAVTNVAFFASTGGAPVLIGSVRTSPFTVSSSSLAAGSYSLTAVATAAGVSATSAPVSISVVTATTVSNSAPSVASQHFRFNFAANPGLTYVIQRSTNLINWTPILTNVPSVASAPFTDSAVVGSNGFYRVVRQPNP
;
A
#
# COMPACT_ATOMS: atom_id res chain seq x y z
N MET A 1 -1.93 11.78 90.48
CA MET A 1 -2.93 10.84 89.93
C MET A 1 -3.55 11.45 88.64
N ARG A 2 -3.50 10.72 87.55
CA ARG A 2 -3.96 10.93 86.18
C ARG A 2 -2.85 11.24 85.16
N LEU A 3 -2.65 10.23 84.37
CA LEU A 3 -1.82 10.11 83.18
C LEU A 3 -2.35 11.00 82.02
N SER A 4 -1.44 11.70 81.39
CA SER A 4 -1.67 12.44 80.13
C SER A 4 -1.40 11.50 78.92
N ARG A 5 -2.31 11.50 78.01
CA ARG A 5 -2.28 10.71 76.72
C ARG A 5 -1.24 11.32 75.79
N ASN A 6 -0.33 10.48 75.31
CA ASN A 6 0.52 10.77 74.14
C ASN A 6 -0.36 10.78 72.89
N GLN A 7 -0.41 11.90 72.18
CA GLN A 7 -0.90 11.96 70.82
C GLN A 7 0.23 11.64 69.86
N LEU A 8 0.06 10.53 69.14
CA LEU A 8 0.95 10.13 68.04
C LEU A 8 0.49 10.87 66.78
N CYS A 9 1.31 11.86 66.32
CA CYS A 9 1.14 12.45 65.01
C CYS A 9 1.67 11.51 63.93
N VAL A 10 0.80 10.88 63.16
CA VAL A 10 1.15 10.13 61.96
C VAL A 10 1.24 11.12 60.81
N PHE A 11 2.46 11.41 60.35
CA PHE A 11 2.69 12.13 59.09
C PHE A 11 2.56 11.12 57.92
N SER A 12 1.48 11.25 57.16
CA SER A 12 1.33 10.53 55.90
C SER A 12 2.12 11.27 54.83
N ILE A 13 3.27 10.75 54.41
CA ILE A 13 4.03 11.25 53.28
C ILE A 13 3.41 10.58 52.03
N THR A 14 2.56 11.30 51.32
CA THR A 14 2.11 10.91 50.00
C THR A 14 3.23 11.26 49.03
N ALA A 15 4.03 10.29 48.63
CA ALA A 15 4.98 10.44 47.54
C ALA A 15 4.18 10.49 46.26
N ALA A 16 4.04 11.67 45.66
CA ALA A 16 3.56 11.81 44.27
C ALA A 16 4.64 11.25 43.33
N ILE A 17 4.39 10.06 42.80
CA ILE A 17 5.17 9.54 41.68
C ILE A 17 4.79 10.38 40.49
N VAL A 18 5.61 11.35 40.13
CA VAL A 18 5.54 12.01 38.82
C VAL A 18 6.03 10.98 37.82
N LEU A 19 5.09 10.27 37.14
CA LEU A 19 5.42 9.55 35.90
C LEU A 19 5.85 10.63 34.90
N ALA A 20 7.14 10.67 34.56
CA ALA A 20 7.59 11.33 33.36
C ALA A 20 6.84 10.72 32.17
N PRO A 21 6.39 11.52 31.17
CA PRO A 21 5.80 10.95 29.98
C PRO A 21 6.83 9.98 29.39
N ALA A 22 6.40 8.74 29.09
CA ALA A 22 7.19 7.80 28.33
C ALA A 22 7.48 8.48 26.98
N GLY A 23 8.70 8.97 26.80
CA GLY A 23 9.17 9.39 25.50
C GLY A 23 8.93 8.21 24.54
N ASN A 24 8.39 8.48 23.36
CA ASN A 24 8.35 7.49 22.29
C ASN A 24 9.81 7.05 22.08
N MET A 25 10.17 5.86 22.58
CA MET A 25 11.38 5.18 22.12
C MET A 25 11.07 4.81 20.67
N GLU A 26 11.63 5.54 19.72
CA GLU A 26 11.64 5.09 18.34
C GLU A 26 12.34 3.75 18.33
N ALA A 27 11.77 2.78 17.62
CA ALA A 27 12.37 1.46 17.51
C ALA A 27 13.69 1.59 16.75
N SER A 28 14.75 0.94 17.26
CA SER A 28 16.08 0.88 16.63
C SER A 28 15.96 0.52 15.15
N THR A 29 16.67 1.21 14.28
CA THR A 29 16.65 0.99 12.84
C THR A 29 17.75 0.02 12.44
N ILE A 30 17.40 -1.14 11.89
CA ILE A 30 18.36 -2.13 11.40
C ILE A 30 18.41 -2.06 9.87
N TRP A 31 19.58 -1.79 9.32
CA TRP A 31 19.81 -1.75 7.86
C TRP A 31 20.04 -3.16 7.32
N THR A 32 19.04 -3.69 6.63
CA THR A 32 19.03 -5.04 6.05
C THR A 32 19.01 -5.03 4.51
N GLY A 33 19.18 -3.88 3.90
CA GLY A 33 19.24 -3.74 2.44
C GLY A 33 20.49 -4.36 1.83
N PRO A 34 20.60 -4.38 0.49
CA PRO A 34 21.74 -4.96 -0.20
C PRO A 34 23.08 -4.42 0.29
N ALA A 35 24.08 -5.27 0.35
CA ALA A 35 25.43 -4.84 0.70
C ALA A 35 26.00 -3.87 -0.34
N THR A 36 26.67 -2.84 0.14
CA THR A 36 27.49 -1.94 -0.68
C THR A 36 28.96 -2.10 -0.30
N ASN A 37 29.85 -1.97 -1.29
CA ASN A 37 31.28 -2.07 -1.08
C ASN A 37 31.90 -0.68 -1.07
N TYR A 38 32.83 -0.47 -0.14
CA TYR A 38 33.66 0.71 -0.08
C TYR A 38 35.12 0.30 -0.15
N THR A 39 35.90 1.01 -0.94
CA THR A 39 37.35 0.74 -1.09
C THR A 39 38.12 2.05 -1.10
N GLN A 40 39.09 2.12 -0.23
CA GLN A 40 40.03 3.23 -0.11
C GLN A 40 41.45 2.74 -0.43
N PRO A 41 42.06 3.23 -1.51
CA PRO A 41 43.44 2.82 -1.84
C PRO A 41 44.46 3.42 -0.87
N SER A 42 45.64 2.77 -0.77
CA SER A 42 46.81 3.29 -0.06
C SER A 42 47.71 4.08 -1.03
N PRO A 43 48.34 5.19 -0.63
CA PRO A 43 48.24 5.88 0.67
C PRO A 43 46.94 6.66 0.81
N ASN A 44 46.46 6.81 2.05
CA ASN A 44 45.26 7.56 2.36
C ASN A 44 45.52 8.49 3.55
N ASP A 45 45.07 9.74 3.45
CA ASP A 45 45.10 10.72 4.55
C ASP A 45 43.72 11.09 5.10
N GLY A 46 42.66 10.54 4.50
CA GLY A 46 41.29 10.76 4.93
C GLY A 46 40.73 12.17 4.65
N SER A 47 41.49 13.04 3.98
CA SER A 47 41.19 14.46 3.89
C SER A 47 40.15 14.87 2.86
N THR A 48 39.89 14.03 1.86
CA THR A 48 38.97 14.34 0.77
C THR A 48 37.69 13.53 0.85
N ALA A 49 36.57 14.08 0.34
CA ALA A 49 35.30 13.36 0.27
C ALA A 49 35.37 12.02 -0.48
N ALA A 50 36.27 11.89 -1.47
CA ALA A 50 36.49 10.64 -2.18
C ALA A 50 37.15 9.55 -1.30
N GLN A 51 37.74 9.95 -0.17
CA GLN A 51 38.39 9.08 0.81
C GLN A 51 37.48 8.80 2.02
N GLN A 52 36.22 9.15 1.97
CA GLN A 52 35.28 9.07 3.07
C GLN A 52 34.01 8.32 2.64
N ASP A 53 33.58 7.35 3.41
CA ASP A 53 32.25 6.74 3.20
C ASP A 53 31.21 7.55 3.99
N HIS A 54 30.42 8.34 3.26
CA HIS A 54 29.33 9.14 3.82
C HIS A 54 28.11 8.25 4.04
N ILE A 55 28.04 7.58 5.20
CA ILE A 55 27.01 6.60 5.52
C ILE A 55 25.69 7.30 5.84
N THR A 56 25.73 8.29 6.76
CA THR A 56 24.59 9.14 7.13
C THR A 56 25.05 10.59 7.29
N GLY A 57 24.16 11.47 7.75
CA GLY A 57 24.51 12.86 8.07
C GLY A 57 25.50 13.00 9.24
N THR A 58 25.57 12.01 10.13
CA THR A 58 26.38 12.02 11.36
C THR A 58 27.51 10.95 11.37
N CYS A 59 27.65 10.19 10.28
CA CYS A 59 28.66 9.14 10.19
C CYS A 59 29.33 9.13 8.83
N TRP A 60 30.55 9.68 8.76
CA TRP A 60 31.44 9.67 7.57
C TRP A 60 32.74 8.99 7.95
N LEU A 61 32.85 7.69 7.60
CA LEU A 61 33.99 6.88 7.98
C LEU A 61 35.16 7.07 7.05
N THR A 62 36.33 7.23 7.62
CA THR A 62 37.61 7.25 6.93
C THR A 62 38.73 6.75 7.84
N ARG A 63 39.94 6.68 7.31
CA ARG A 63 41.19 6.48 8.08
C ARG A 63 42.36 7.09 7.38
N SER A 64 43.44 7.36 8.11
CA SER A 64 44.72 7.78 7.58
C SER A 64 45.77 6.68 7.77
N THR A 65 46.96 6.91 7.18
CA THR A 65 48.09 5.99 7.30
C THR A 65 48.40 5.70 8.77
N ARG A 66 48.44 4.40 9.11
CA ARG A 66 48.74 3.89 10.46
C ARG A 66 47.71 4.24 11.56
N LEU A 67 46.60 4.87 11.22
CA LEU A 67 45.59 5.22 12.17
C LEU A 67 44.40 4.24 12.13
N PRO A 68 43.58 4.11 13.19
CA PRO A 68 42.30 3.41 13.17
C PRO A 68 41.29 4.12 12.27
N MET A 69 40.07 3.62 12.20
CA MET A 69 38.94 4.35 11.61
C MET A 69 38.61 5.58 12.46
N TYR A 70 38.08 6.65 11.81
CA TYR A 70 37.55 7.82 12.48
C TYR A 70 36.39 8.42 11.71
N ASN A 71 35.55 9.21 12.37
CA ASN A 71 34.34 9.79 11.82
C ASN A 71 34.53 11.30 11.57
N VAL A 72 34.49 11.74 10.32
CA VAL A 72 34.70 13.15 9.94
C VAL A 72 33.41 13.86 9.56
N ALA A 73 32.26 13.34 9.96
CA ALA A 73 30.99 14.01 9.71
C ALA A 73 30.92 15.38 10.43
N PRO A 74 30.26 16.37 9.85
CA PRO A 74 30.15 17.71 10.43
C PRO A 74 29.55 17.66 11.87
N GLY A 75 30.21 18.33 12.81
CA GLY A 75 29.75 18.39 14.20
C GLY A 75 30.15 17.19 15.07
N ILE A 76 30.85 16.19 14.53
CA ILE A 76 31.41 15.09 15.30
C ILE A 76 32.80 15.50 15.85
N ASP A 77 32.98 15.29 17.12
CA ASP A 77 34.24 15.61 17.81
C ASP A 77 35.13 14.37 17.91
N GLU A 78 36.21 14.38 17.15
CA GLU A 78 37.28 13.37 17.14
C GLU A 78 38.52 13.87 17.90
N SER A 79 38.39 14.84 18.79
CA SER A 79 39.55 15.46 19.53
C SER A 79 40.33 14.48 20.41
N GLY A 80 39.72 13.35 20.79
CA GLY A 80 40.35 12.25 21.52
C GLY A 80 41.10 11.22 20.68
N PHE A 81 41.09 11.37 19.37
CA PHE A 81 41.55 10.41 18.37
C PHE A 81 42.99 9.87 18.54
N SER A 82 43.91 10.65 19.04
CA SER A 82 45.34 10.31 19.08
C SER A 82 45.82 9.56 20.36
N VAL A 83 44.97 9.32 21.34
CA VAL A 83 45.38 8.81 22.68
C VAL A 83 44.39 7.80 23.25
N GLY A 84 44.10 6.73 22.53
CA GLY A 84 43.20 5.66 23.00
C GLY A 84 41.76 6.14 23.22
N GLY A 85 41.28 6.97 22.30
CA GLY A 85 39.97 7.58 22.38
C GLY A 85 38.84 6.69 21.80
N VAL A 86 37.66 7.26 21.77
CA VAL A 86 36.39 6.62 21.33
C VAL A 86 36.19 6.71 19.82
N SER A 87 37.22 6.60 19.01
CA SER A 87 37.17 6.70 17.55
C SER A 87 36.80 5.36 16.90
N PRO A 88 35.92 5.32 15.86
CA PRO A 88 35.18 6.44 15.31
C PRO A 88 34.09 6.95 16.26
N ALA A 89 34.10 8.25 16.60
CA ALA A 89 33.14 8.85 17.50
C ALA A 89 31.71 8.69 16.94
N ASN A 90 30.70 8.63 17.82
CA ASN A 90 29.30 8.36 17.51
C ASN A 90 29.05 6.94 16.95
N THR A 91 29.98 6.00 17.14
CA THR A 91 29.81 4.60 16.74
C THR A 91 30.22 3.63 17.83
N GLU A 92 29.56 2.48 17.85
CA GLU A 92 29.92 1.31 18.64
C GLU A 92 30.00 0.08 17.74
N TRP A 93 30.79 -0.91 18.11
CA TRP A 93 31.09 -2.06 17.29
C TRP A 93 30.98 -3.37 18.09
N ALA A 94 30.53 -4.42 17.41
CA ALA A 94 30.50 -5.77 17.97
C ALA A 94 30.90 -6.78 16.91
N PHE A 95 31.66 -7.82 17.29
CA PHE A 95 31.84 -8.99 16.43
C PHE A 95 30.55 -9.82 16.40
N GLY A 96 30.11 -10.18 15.21
CA GLY A 96 28.91 -10.96 14.97
C GLY A 96 28.07 -10.44 13.82
N THR A 97 26.86 -10.95 13.70
CA THR A 97 25.93 -10.70 12.59
C THR A 97 24.67 -9.93 13.05
N LEU A 98 23.88 -9.42 12.11
CA LEU A 98 22.57 -8.85 12.43
C LEU A 98 21.57 -9.89 13.01
N ALA A 99 21.80 -11.20 12.79
CA ALA A 99 21.02 -12.24 13.43
C ALA A 99 21.35 -12.30 14.94
N ASP A 100 22.65 -12.26 15.29
CA ASP A 100 23.10 -12.22 16.69
C ASP A 100 22.61 -10.96 17.42
N LEU A 101 22.50 -9.82 16.71
CA LEU A 101 21.87 -8.60 17.23
C LEU A 101 20.40 -8.86 17.60
N SER A 102 19.65 -9.51 16.72
CA SER A 102 18.23 -9.83 16.96
C SER A 102 18.02 -10.81 18.11
N GLU A 103 19.01 -11.65 18.40
CA GLU A 103 19.02 -12.58 19.54
C GLU A 103 19.48 -11.91 20.84
N GLY A 104 19.95 -10.67 20.78
CA GLY A 104 20.46 -9.93 21.93
C GLY A 104 21.79 -10.47 22.48
N SER A 105 22.57 -11.17 21.63
CA SER A 105 23.82 -11.82 22.02
C SER A 105 25.06 -10.94 21.81
N LEU A 106 24.93 -9.75 21.17
CA LEU A 106 26.03 -8.86 20.90
C LEU A 106 26.33 -7.93 22.09
N THR A 107 27.63 -7.70 22.32
CA THR A 107 28.11 -6.68 23.23
C THR A 107 28.84 -5.62 22.44
N PHE A 108 28.31 -4.40 22.47
CA PHE A 108 28.87 -3.25 21.75
C PHE A 108 29.86 -2.50 22.65
N ASP A 109 30.97 -2.10 22.04
CA ASP A 109 31.98 -1.24 22.67
C ASP A 109 32.63 -0.36 21.58
N THR A 110 33.55 0.49 22.00
CA THR A 110 34.36 1.32 21.11
C THR A 110 35.14 0.44 20.10
N TRP A 111 35.55 1.04 18.99
CA TRP A 111 36.45 0.38 18.03
C TRP A 111 37.69 -0.21 18.69
N GLU A 112 38.37 0.56 19.54
CA GLU A 112 39.59 0.12 20.21
C GLU A 112 39.36 -1.07 21.13
N ASN A 113 38.29 -1.10 21.89
CA ASN A 113 37.99 -2.20 22.81
C ASN A 113 37.53 -3.46 22.05
N THR A 114 36.75 -3.29 20.97
CA THR A 114 36.22 -4.40 20.22
C THR A 114 37.24 -4.98 19.21
N ILE A 115 37.87 -4.10 18.43
CA ILE A 115 38.69 -4.50 17.26
C ILE A 115 40.18 -4.36 17.60
N GLY A 116 40.51 -3.42 18.47
CA GLY A 116 41.91 -3.06 18.77
C GLY A 116 42.45 -2.07 17.74
N GLY A 117 43.67 -1.55 17.99
CA GLY A 117 44.34 -0.75 16.98
C GLY A 117 44.65 0.68 17.36
N GLY A 118 45.19 0.90 18.56
CA GLY A 118 46.06 2.04 18.80
C GLY A 118 47.24 2.05 17.81
N GLU A 119 48.32 2.79 18.07
CA GLU A 119 49.48 3.03 17.20
C GLU A 119 50.16 1.80 16.53
N GLY A 120 49.49 0.66 16.45
CA GLY A 120 49.97 -0.58 15.85
C GLY A 120 49.06 -1.21 14.80
N ALA A 121 48.34 -0.42 14.05
CA ALA A 121 47.35 -0.90 13.01
C ALA A 121 47.84 -2.04 12.08
N GLY A 122 49.10 -2.42 12.13
CA GLY A 122 49.64 -3.62 11.48
C GLY A 122 49.09 -4.92 12.02
N PHE A 123 48.66 -4.93 13.26
CA PHE A 123 48.10 -6.12 13.91
C PHE A 123 46.76 -6.53 13.24
N LEU A 124 45.96 -5.58 12.73
CA LEU A 124 44.69 -5.81 12.16
C LEU A 124 44.71 -6.36 10.74
N GLN A 125 45.87 -6.34 10.03
CA GLN A 125 45.97 -6.83 8.65
C GLN A 125 45.60 -8.31 8.52
N GLY A 126 45.90 -9.12 9.50
CA GLY A 126 45.64 -10.56 9.48
C GLY A 126 44.37 -11.01 10.20
N SER A 127 43.85 -10.19 11.09
CA SER A 127 42.76 -10.59 11.98
C SER A 127 41.41 -9.96 11.67
N LEU A 128 41.36 -8.74 11.11
CA LEU A 128 40.13 -8.03 10.82
C LEU A 128 39.42 -8.50 9.52
N PRO A 129 40.12 -8.79 8.40
CA PRO A 129 39.44 -9.23 7.19
C PRO A 129 38.64 -10.51 7.37
N ASN A 130 37.45 -10.55 6.76
CA ASN A 130 36.50 -11.67 6.76
C ASN A 130 35.91 -11.99 8.15
N GLN A 131 35.93 -11.03 9.08
CA GLN A 131 35.20 -11.14 10.33
C GLN A 131 33.89 -10.38 10.22
N PRO A 132 32.74 -11.01 10.54
CA PRO A 132 31.47 -10.31 10.59
C PRO A 132 31.43 -9.35 11.76
N LEU A 133 30.97 -8.13 11.50
CA LEU A 133 30.83 -7.05 12.48
C LEU A 133 29.46 -6.42 12.35
N VAL A 134 28.96 -5.90 13.46
CA VAL A 134 27.83 -4.98 13.50
C VAL A 134 28.33 -3.64 14.00
N MET A 135 28.01 -2.57 13.26
CA MET A 135 28.24 -1.20 13.68
C MET A 135 26.90 -0.58 14.09
N HIS A 136 26.90 0.16 15.20
CA HIS A 136 25.82 0.98 15.69
C HIS A 136 26.20 2.46 15.57
N ILE A 137 25.36 3.26 14.88
CA ILE A 137 25.46 4.73 14.90
C ILE A 137 24.60 5.23 16.06
N ILE A 138 25.24 5.70 17.13
CA ILE A 138 24.60 5.95 18.43
C ILE A 138 23.51 7.03 18.33
N SER A 139 23.81 8.17 17.71
CA SER A 139 22.90 9.32 17.66
C SER A 139 21.65 9.09 16.80
N GLU A 140 21.69 8.15 15.85
CA GLU A 140 20.60 7.82 14.94
C GLU A 140 19.94 6.48 15.27
N ASP A 141 20.49 5.74 16.24
CA ASP A 141 20.09 4.38 16.64
C ASP A 141 19.98 3.41 15.44
N ILE A 142 21.02 3.45 14.57
CA ILE A 142 21.08 2.65 13.34
C ILE A 142 22.11 1.55 13.50
N TYR A 143 21.71 0.31 13.23
CA TYR A 143 22.55 -0.88 13.20
C TYR A 143 22.74 -1.37 11.77
N MET A 144 23.99 -1.74 11.42
CA MET A 144 24.31 -2.27 10.10
C MET A 144 25.42 -3.33 10.15
N SER A 145 25.38 -4.28 9.22
CA SER A 145 26.47 -5.26 9.07
C SER A 145 27.68 -4.63 8.42
N PHE A 146 28.86 -5.06 8.85
CA PHE A 146 30.16 -4.73 8.28
C PHE A 146 31.00 -5.98 8.12
N GLU A 147 31.80 -6.06 7.04
CA GLU A 147 32.80 -7.09 6.84
C GLU A 147 33.97 -6.49 6.08
N PHE A 148 35.14 -6.42 6.70
CA PHE A 148 36.35 -5.94 6.04
C PHE A 148 36.93 -7.03 5.13
N SER A 149 37.24 -6.68 3.89
CA SER A 149 37.94 -7.55 2.94
C SER A 149 39.44 -7.24 2.86
N SER A 150 39.85 -6.04 3.25
CA SER A 150 41.27 -5.66 3.32
C SER A 150 41.52 -4.56 4.33
N TRP A 151 42.76 -4.57 4.88
CA TRP A 151 43.24 -3.53 5.79
C TRP A 151 44.75 -3.41 5.63
N SER A 152 45.30 -2.22 5.38
CA SER A 152 46.74 -2.01 5.13
C SER A 152 47.33 -0.91 6.03
N HIS A 153 48.67 -1.01 6.28
CA HIS A 153 49.42 0.02 7.03
C HIS A 153 49.39 1.40 6.37
N GLY A 154 49.32 1.45 5.02
CA GLY A 154 49.30 2.69 4.26
C GLY A 154 47.98 3.44 4.26
N GLY A 155 47.03 3.06 5.11
CA GLY A 155 45.71 3.69 5.21
C GLY A 155 44.67 3.12 4.25
N GLY A 156 45.04 2.22 3.32
CA GLY A 156 44.10 1.54 2.44
C GLY A 156 43.25 0.52 3.18
N TYR A 157 41.99 0.39 2.82
CA TYR A 157 41.04 -0.58 3.38
C TYR A 157 39.87 -0.81 2.43
N SER A 158 39.20 -1.94 2.58
CA SER A 158 37.98 -2.25 1.87
C SER A 158 37.04 -3.01 2.80
N TYR A 159 35.76 -2.72 2.70
CA TYR A 159 34.70 -3.46 3.41
C TYR A 159 33.41 -3.49 2.57
N SER A 160 32.54 -4.41 2.95
CA SER A 160 31.12 -4.36 2.61
C SER A 160 30.29 -3.99 3.83
N ARG A 161 29.21 -3.28 3.65
CA ARG A 161 28.23 -2.97 4.68
C ARG A 161 26.81 -3.03 4.14
N SER A 162 25.84 -3.34 4.99
CA SER A 162 24.44 -3.25 4.61
C SER A 162 23.99 -1.79 4.39
N THR A 163 22.94 -1.64 3.61
CA THR A 163 22.27 -0.36 3.33
C THR A 163 20.86 -0.35 3.93
N PRO A 164 20.17 0.80 3.97
CA PRO A 164 18.76 0.82 4.33
C PRO A 164 17.99 -0.20 3.50
N ALA A 165 17.05 -0.90 4.12
CA ALA A 165 16.11 -1.74 3.37
C ALA A 165 15.35 -0.87 2.36
N ALA A 166 15.17 -1.39 1.15
CA ALA A 166 14.34 -0.71 0.16
C ALA A 166 12.91 -0.56 0.71
N VAL A 167 12.41 0.66 0.76
CA VAL A 167 11.01 0.90 1.08
C VAL A 167 10.19 0.40 -0.10
N VAL A 168 9.58 -0.78 0.05
CA VAL A 168 8.61 -1.29 -0.94
C VAL A 168 7.26 -0.63 -0.65
N PRO A 169 6.78 0.26 -1.52
CA PRO A 169 5.49 0.87 -1.31
C PRO A 169 4.39 -0.20 -1.28
N PRO A 170 3.40 -0.09 -0.38
CA PRO A 170 2.34 -1.08 -0.29
C PRO A 170 1.49 -1.08 -1.56
N THR A 171 1.18 -2.27 -2.07
CA THR A 171 0.30 -2.45 -3.22
C THR A 171 -1.14 -2.12 -2.82
N PRO A 172 -1.84 -1.23 -3.54
CA PRO A 172 -3.24 -0.96 -3.26
C PRO A 172 -4.13 -2.16 -3.64
N THR A 173 -5.31 -2.23 -3.03
CA THR A 173 -6.39 -3.13 -3.43
C THR A 173 -7.49 -2.34 -4.10
N VAL A 174 -8.18 -2.95 -5.08
CA VAL A 174 -9.30 -2.30 -5.78
C VAL A 174 -10.32 -3.33 -6.24
N THR A 175 -11.61 -3.00 -6.09
CA THR A 175 -12.73 -3.78 -6.59
C THR A 175 -13.76 -2.87 -7.22
N LEU A 176 -14.34 -3.27 -8.36
CA LEU A 176 -15.50 -2.61 -8.92
C LEU A 176 -16.73 -2.93 -8.05
N THR A 177 -17.43 -1.90 -7.60
CA THR A 177 -18.67 -2.00 -6.81
C THR A 177 -19.92 -1.77 -7.66
N ASN A 178 -19.76 -1.06 -8.76
CA ASN A 178 -20.81 -0.83 -9.78
C ASN A 178 -20.16 -0.75 -11.17
N PRO A 179 -20.75 -1.35 -12.22
CA PRO A 179 -21.97 -2.15 -12.21
C PRO A 179 -21.76 -3.57 -11.67
N VAL A 180 -22.86 -4.29 -11.46
CA VAL A 180 -22.81 -5.74 -11.18
C VAL A 180 -22.55 -6.51 -12.47
N ALA A 181 -21.92 -7.67 -12.34
CA ALA A 181 -21.64 -8.55 -13.47
C ALA A 181 -22.96 -9.02 -14.14
N GLY A 182 -22.95 -9.10 -15.48
CA GLY A 182 -24.10 -9.52 -16.27
C GLY A 182 -25.16 -8.43 -16.51
N LEU A 183 -24.91 -7.18 -16.09
CA LEU A 183 -25.83 -6.07 -16.38
C LEU A 183 -26.05 -5.93 -17.90
N VAL A 184 -27.31 -5.83 -18.33
CA VAL A 184 -27.69 -5.57 -19.70
C VAL A 184 -28.34 -4.18 -19.81
N LEU A 185 -27.83 -3.37 -20.72
CA LEU A 185 -28.31 -2.00 -20.99
C LEU A 185 -28.78 -1.86 -22.45
N ALA A 186 -29.71 -0.96 -22.67
CA ALA A 186 -30.10 -0.59 -24.04
C ALA A 186 -29.18 0.54 -24.55
N ALA A 187 -28.69 0.39 -25.78
CA ALA A 187 -27.92 1.43 -26.47
C ALA A 187 -28.84 2.61 -26.91
N PRO A 188 -28.33 3.84 -26.90
CA PRO A 188 -27.06 4.29 -26.33
C PRO A 188 -27.12 4.29 -24.80
N ALA A 189 -26.09 3.81 -24.13
CA ALA A 189 -26.09 3.65 -22.66
C ALA A 189 -25.08 4.58 -21.97
N VAL A 190 -25.50 5.25 -20.93
CA VAL A 190 -24.59 5.88 -19.95
C VAL A 190 -24.38 4.90 -18.82
N LEU A 191 -23.13 4.66 -18.45
CA LEU A 191 -22.77 3.72 -17.42
C LEU A 191 -22.18 4.49 -16.21
N HIS A 192 -22.72 4.23 -15.04
CA HIS A 192 -22.17 4.71 -13.78
C HIS A 192 -21.24 3.64 -13.21
N LEU A 193 -19.97 3.98 -13.02
CA LEU A 193 -18.97 3.09 -12.46
C LEU A 193 -18.63 3.53 -11.04
N GLY A 194 -18.44 2.57 -10.17
CA GLY A 194 -17.97 2.77 -8.81
C GLY A 194 -16.94 1.73 -8.43
N ALA A 195 -15.97 2.13 -7.61
CA ALA A 195 -14.97 1.23 -7.07
C ALA A 195 -14.71 1.50 -5.58
N SER A 196 -14.33 0.43 -4.87
CA SER A 196 -13.70 0.51 -3.56
C SER A 196 -12.21 0.28 -3.73
N ALA A 197 -11.37 1.15 -3.17
CA ALA A 197 -9.93 1.01 -3.20
C ALA A 197 -9.33 1.39 -1.84
N ALA A 198 -8.30 0.64 -1.43
CA ALA A 198 -7.59 0.84 -0.16
C ALA A 198 -6.11 0.51 -0.31
N VAL A 199 -5.30 1.03 0.60
CA VAL A 199 -3.87 0.71 0.75
C VAL A 199 -3.55 0.63 2.24
N SER A 200 -2.61 -0.24 2.63
CA SER A 200 -2.29 -0.49 4.06
C SER A 200 -1.60 0.68 4.75
N SER A 201 -0.88 1.52 4.00
CA SER A 201 -0.32 2.77 4.51
C SER A 201 -0.28 3.85 3.43
N GLY A 202 -0.46 5.12 3.81
CA GLY A 202 -0.59 6.22 2.87
C GLY A 202 -2.01 6.36 2.33
N ALA A 203 -2.14 6.83 1.09
CA ALA A 203 -3.44 7.09 0.46
C ALA A 203 -3.47 6.58 -0.99
N VAL A 204 -4.64 6.13 -1.44
CA VAL A 204 -4.92 5.93 -2.87
C VAL A 204 -4.96 7.29 -3.55
N THR A 205 -4.07 7.50 -4.52
CA THR A 205 -3.90 8.80 -5.20
C THR A 205 -4.71 8.92 -6.48
N ASN A 206 -5.13 7.78 -7.05
CA ASN A 206 -5.96 7.75 -8.26
C ASN A 206 -6.66 6.40 -8.40
N VAL A 207 -7.91 6.42 -8.90
CA VAL A 207 -8.62 5.25 -9.43
C VAL A 207 -9.08 5.57 -10.85
N ALA A 208 -8.57 4.83 -11.82
CA ALA A 208 -8.90 4.94 -13.23
C ALA A 208 -9.80 3.78 -13.67
N PHE A 209 -10.83 4.06 -14.46
CA PHE A 209 -11.80 3.08 -14.94
C PHE A 209 -11.63 2.86 -16.45
N PHE A 210 -11.65 1.61 -16.85
CA PHE A 210 -11.43 1.20 -18.23
C PHE A 210 -12.55 0.29 -18.74
N ALA A 211 -12.80 0.35 -20.03
CA ALA A 211 -13.66 -0.58 -20.75
C ALA A 211 -12.91 -1.20 -21.93
N SER A 212 -13.12 -2.49 -22.18
CA SER A 212 -12.60 -3.21 -23.35
C SER A 212 -13.74 -3.98 -24.03
N THR A 213 -13.73 -4.01 -25.36
CA THR A 213 -14.61 -4.86 -26.19
C THR A 213 -13.84 -6.02 -26.82
N GLY A 214 -12.76 -6.48 -26.17
CA GLY A 214 -11.88 -7.55 -26.66
C GLY A 214 -10.56 -7.03 -27.25
N GLY A 215 -10.40 -5.71 -27.38
CA GLY A 215 -9.15 -5.03 -27.73
C GLY A 215 -8.45 -4.41 -26.53
N ALA A 216 -7.58 -3.44 -26.77
CA ALA A 216 -6.92 -2.67 -25.72
C ALA A 216 -7.97 -1.93 -24.87
N PRO A 217 -7.79 -1.90 -23.51
CA PRO A 217 -8.68 -1.16 -22.63
C PRO A 217 -8.66 0.36 -22.94
N VAL A 218 -9.84 0.96 -23.02
CA VAL A 218 -10.03 2.39 -23.23
C VAL A 218 -10.41 3.04 -21.91
N LEU A 219 -9.74 4.15 -21.55
CA LEU A 219 -10.03 4.92 -20.35
C LEU A 219 -11.42 5.54 -20.44
N ILE A 220 -12.26 5.30 -19.45
CA ILE A 220 -13.57 5.94 -19.27
C ILE A 220 -13.40 7.24 -18.47
N GLY A 221 -12.63 7.20 -17.40
CA GLY A 221 -12.37 8.34 -16.52
C GLY A 221 -11.54 7.95 -15.31
N SER A 222 -11.14 8.94 -14.53
CA SER A 222 -10.37 8.72 -13.29
C SER A 222 -10.78 9.69 -12.20
N VAL A 223 -10.60 9.27 -10.93
CA VAL A 223 -10.93 10.03 -9.72
C VAL A 223 -9.80 9.90 -8.72
N ARG A 224 -9.41 11.02 -8.09
CA ARG A 224 -8.31 11.08 -7.13
C ARG A 224 -8.71 11.01 -5.67
N THR A 225 -9.99 11.17 -5.38
CA THR A 225 -10.54 11.18 -4.02
C THR A 225 -11.79 10.31 -3.93
N SER A 226 -12.01 9.66 -2.80
CA SER A 226 -13.26 8.94 -2.53
C SER A 226 -14.44 9.92 -2.40
N PRO A 227 -15.64 9.53 -2.89
CA PRO A 227 -16.00 8.24 -3.50
C PRO A 227 -15.46 8.12 -4.93
N PHE A 228 -14.87 6.94 -5.25
CA PHE A 228 -14.32 6.69 -6.57
C PHE A 228 -15.45 6.29 -7.53
N THR A 229 -16.07 7.30 -8.18
CA THR A 229 -17.17 7.10 -9.12
C THR A 229 -16.97 7.93 -10.38
N VAL A 230 -17.29 7.38 -11.54
CA VAL A 230 -17.31 8.08 -12.82
C VAL A 230 -18.55 7.69 -13.62
N SER A 231 -18.94 8.56 -14.56
CA SER A 231 -19.97 8.23 -15.57
C SER A 231 -19.31 8.15 -16.93
N SER A 232 -19.63 7.11 -17.71
CA SER A 232 -19.17 7.00 -19.08
C SER A 232 -19.87 8.01 -19.98
N SER A 233 -19.27 8.29 -21.14
CA SER A 233 -20.02 8.79 -22.30
C SER A 233 -20.97 7.71 -22.81
N SER A 234 -21.77 8.05 -23.82
CA SER A 234 -22.71 7.13 -24.45
C SER A 234 -22.02 5.90 -25.06
N LEU A 235 -22.32 4.70 -24.54
CA LEU A 235 -21.79 3.44 -25.03
C LEU A 235 -22.67 2.89 -26.17
N ALA A 236 -22.03 2.45 -27.24
CA ALA A 236 -22.69 1.73 -28.32
C ALA A 236 -23.02 0.29 -27.95
N ALA A 237 -23.83 -0.40 -28.76
CA ALA A 237 -24.07 -1.82 -28.55
C ALA A 237 -22.77 -2.63 -28.65
N GLY A 238 -22.56 -3.56 -27.73
CA GLY A 238 -21.37 -4.39 -27.61
C GLY A 238 -21.29 -5.10 -26.26
N SER A 239 -20.37 -6.05 -26.13
CA SER A 239 -19.99 -6.67 -24.87
C SER A 239 -18.77 -5.96 -24.32
N TYR A 240 -18.82 -5.54 -23.07
CA TYR A 240 -17.77 -4.78 -22.42
C TYR A 240 -17.22 -5.54 -21.22
N SER A 241 -15.90 -5.55 -21.10
CA SER A 241 -15.18 -5.94 -19.89
C SER A 241 -14.68 -4.68 -19.21
N LEU A 242 -15.09 -4.45 -17.97
CA LEU A 242 -14.80 -3.26 -17.18
C LEU A 242 -13.77 -3.59 -16.12
N THR A 243 -12.79 -2.72 -15.93
CA THR A 243 -11.79 -2.82 -14.87
C THR A 243 -11.55 -1.46 -14.20
N ALA A 244 -11.12 -1.48 -12.96
CA ALA A 244 -10.60 -0.32 -12.25
C ALA A 244 -9.13 -0.53 -11.88
N VAL A 245 -8.32 0.51 -11.99
CA VAL A 245 -6.90 0.52 -11.61
C VAL A 245 -6.71 1.55 -10.51
N ALA A 246 -6.32 1.11 -9.32
CA ALA A 246 -5.96 1.99 -8.22
C ALA A 246 -4.45 2.20 -8.18
N THR A 247 -4.01 3.41 -7.86
CA THR A 247 -2.60 3.79 -7.72
C THR A 247 -2.38 4.41 -6.34
N ALA A 248 -1.31 3.97 -5.66
CA ALA A 248 -0.83 4.52 -4.39
C ALA A 248 0.70 4.50 -4.38
N ALA A 249 1.36 5.59 -4.00
CA ALA A 249 2.82 5.71 -3.93
C ALA A 249 3.56 5.18 -5.18
N GLY A 250 3.00 5.38 -6.38
CA GLY A 250 3.58 4.91 -7.64
C GLY A 250 3.31 3.44 -7.99
N VAL A 251 2.73 2.65 -7.07
CA VAL A 251 2.35 1.25 -7.32
C VAL A 251 0.88 1.20 -7.73
N SER A 252 0.54 0.33 -8.68
CA SER A 252 -0.83 0.17 -9.16
C SER A 252 -1.30 -1.28 -9.05
N ALA A 253 -2.61 -1.44 -8.83
CA ALA A 253 -3.31 -2.73 -8.88
C ALA A 253 -4.56 -2.61 -9.73
N THR A 254 -4.94 -3.72 -10.38
CA THR A 254 -6.12 -3.80 -11.24
C THR A 254 -7.17 -4.71 -10.62
N SER A 255 -8.43 -4.31 -10.68
CA SER A 255 -9.56 -5.12 -10.20
C SER A 255 -9.80 -6.35 -11.07
N ALA A 256 -10.52 -7.34 -10.53
CA ALA A 256 -11.16 -8.34 -11.36
C ALA A 256 -12.07 -7.67 -12.42
N PRO A 257 -12.15 -8.22 -13.63
CA PRO A 257 -13.02 -7.68 -14.69
C PRO A 257 -14.50 -7.95 -14.39
N VAL A 258 -15.35 -6.98 -14.72
CA VAL A 258 -16.81 -7.08 -14.66
C VAL A 258 -17.35 -7.01 -16.08
N SER A 259 -18.07 -8.05 -16.52
CA SER A 259 -18.65 -8.12 -17.86
C SER A 259 -20.06 -7.57 -17.85
N ILE A 260 -20.37 -6.72 -18.84
CA ILE A 260 -21.70 -6.19 -19.13
C ILE A 260 -22.01 -6.28 -20.62
N SER A 261 -23.28 -6.14 -20.98
CA SER A 261 -23.72 -6.08 -22.37
C SER A 261 -24.55 -4.83 -22.63
N VAL A 262 -24.25 -4.13 -23.70
CA VAL A 262 -25.09 -3.06 -24.26
C VAL A 262 -25.72 -3.58 -25.56
N VAL A 263 -27.06 -3.60 -25.63
CA VAL A 263 -27.77 -4.18 -26.75
C VAL A 263 -28.53 -3.10 -27.51
N THR A 264 -28.65 -3.24 -28.84
CA THR A 264 -29.56 -2.41 -29.64
C THR A 264 -30.99 -2.70 -29.17
N ALA A 265 -31.71 -1.66 -28.77
CA ALA A 265 -33.07 -1.82 -28.29
C ALA A 265 -34.01 -2.32 -29.43
N THR A 266 -34.63 -3.46 -29.20
CA THR A 266 -35.68 -3.97 -30.09
C THR A 266 -36.97 -3.14 -29.93
N THR A 267 -37.63 -2.84 -31.02
CA THR A 267 -38.96 -2.24 -30.96
C THR A 267 -39.94 -3.22 -30.31
N VAL A 268 -40.60 -2.76 -29.27
CA VAL A 268 -41.61 -3.59 -28.58
C VAL A 268 -42.81 -3.75 -29.52
N SER A 269 -43.14 -4.98 -29.86
CA SER A 269 -44.33 -5.35 -30.64
C SER A 269 -45.02 -6.50 -29.95
N ASN A 270 -46.35 -6.47 -29.92
CA ASN A 270 -47.16 -7.53 -29.35
C ASN A 270 -47.65 -8.45 -30.48
N SER A 271 -47.69 -9.74 -30.24
CA SER A 271 -48.09 -10.75 -31.19
C SER A 271 -48.96 -11.83 -30.54
N ALA A 272 -49.68 -12.58 -31.40
CA ALA A 272 -50.50 -13.71 -30.99
C ALA A 272 -51.48 -13.44 -29.83
N PRO A 273 -52.27 -12.34 -29.87
CA PRO A 273 -53.25 -12.11 -28.81
C PRO A 273 -54.32 -13.21 -28.85
N SER A 274 -54.67 -13.72 -27.65
CA SER A 274 -55.70 -14.77 -27.54
C SER A 274 -56.41 -14.65 -26.20
N VAL A 275 -57.65 -15.10 -26.15
CA VAL A 275 -58.43 -15.28 -24.93
C VAL A 275 -58.77 -16.76 -24.81
N ALA A 276 -58.34 -17.39 -23.73
CA ALA A 276 -58.65 -18.77 -23.45
C ALA A 276 -58.86 -18.91 -21.92
N SER A 277 -59.94 -19.62 -21.55
CA SER A 277 -60.32 -19.85 -20.13
C SER A 277 -60.36 -18.55 -19.32
N GLN A 278 -60.94 -17.48 -19.90
CA GLN A 278 -61.02 -16.14 -19.28
C GLN A 278 -59.66 -15.43 -19.02
N HIS A 279 -58.56 -15.93 -19.58
CA HIS A 279 -57.27 -15.28 -19.50
C HIS A 279 -56.90 -14.65 -20.86
N PHE A 280 -56.43 -13.39 -20.83
CA PHE A 280 -55.84 -12.74 -21.96
C PHE A 280 -54.35 -13.04 -22.07
N ARG A 281 -53.89 -13.43 -23.24
CA ARG A 281 -52.51 -13.81 -23.49
C ARG A 281 -51.98 -13.12 -24.74
N PHE A 282 -50.68 -12.80 -24.70
CA PHE A 282 -49.94 -12.37 -25.89
C PHE A 282 -48.44 -12.60 -25.68
N ASN A 283 -47.67 -12.54 -26.77
CA ASN A 283 -46.22 -12.48 -26.69
C ASN A 283 -45.77 -11.06 -27.07
N PHE A 284 -44.66 -10.63 -26.52
CA PHE A 284 -44.06 -9.36 -26.90
C PHE A 284 -42.58 -9.53 -27.24
N ALA A 285 -42.11 -8.73 -28.24
CA ALA A 285 -40.70 -8.68 -28.59
C ALA A 285 -39.92 -7.97 -27.51
N ALA A 286 -38.79 -8.57 -27.11
CA ALA A 286 -37.96 -8.08 -26.00
C ALA A 286 -36.48 -8.34 -26.26
N ASN A 287 -35.61 -7.55 -25.66
CA ASN A 287 -34.22 -7.91 -25.51
C ASN A 287 -34.07 -8.68 -24.20
N PRO A 288 -33.48 -9.89 -24.18
CA PRO A 288 -33.16 -10.61 -22.98
C PRO A 288 -32.33 -9.76 -22.03
N GLY A 289 -32.68 -9.77 -20.72
CA GLY A 289 -31.97 -9.02 -19.67
C GLY A 289 -32.40 -7.57 -19.49
N LEU A 290 -33.20 -6.97 -20.41
CA LEU A 290 -33.81 -5.65 -20.20
C LEU A 290 -35.10 -5.75 -19.40
N THR A 291 -35.44 -4.70 -18.67
CA THR A 291 -36.67 -4.65 -17.86
C THR A 291 -37.84 -4.06 -18.65
N TYR A 292 -38.97 -4.75 -18.60
CA TYR A 292 -40.23 -4.34 -19.25
C TYR A 292 -41.35 -4.28 -18.20
N VAL A 293 -42.24 -3.30 -18.35
CA VAL A 293 -43.47 -3.19 -17.57
C VAL A 293 -44.65 -3.39 -18.47
N ILE A 294 -45.49 -4.38 -18.15
CA ILE A 294 -46.77 -4.60 -18.76
C ILE A 294 -47.79 -3.80 -17.98
N GLN A 295 -48.57 -2.98 -18.71
CA GLN A 295 -49.60 -2.11 -18.16
C GLN A 295 -50.94 -2.43 -18.76
N ARG A 296 -52.01 -2.27 -17.98
CA ARG A 296 -53.42 -2.42 -18.37
C ARG A 296 -54.16 -1.13 -18.22
N SER A 297 -55.10 -0.86 -19.10
CA SER A 297 -56.03 0.25 -19.04
C SER A 297 -57.43 -0.19 -19.45
N THR A 298 -58.47 0.46 -18.94
CA THR A 298 -59.87 0.32 -19.38
C THR A 298 -60.34 1.47 -20.29
N ASN A 299 -59.56 2.58 -20.32
CA ASN A 299 -59.92 3.82 -20.98
C ASN A 299 -58.84 4.44 -21.83
N LEU A 300 -57.67 3.75 -22.05
CA LEU A 300 -56.49 4.21 -22.80
C LEU A 300 -55.82 5.48 -22.22
N ILE A 301 -56.32 6.01 -21.13
CA ILE A 301 -55.79 7.22 -20.45
C ILE A 301 -55.02 6.81 -19.21
N ASN A 302 -55.63 6.06 -18.33
CA ASN A 302 -55.06 5.62 -17.06
C ASN A 302 -54.48 4.22 -17.21
N TRP A 303 -53.17 4.10 -17.03
CA TRP A 303 -52.40 2.87 -17.19
C TRP A 303 -51.88 2.37 -15.85
N THR A 304 -52.27 1.17 -15.46
CA THR A 304 -51.83 0.53 -14.20
C THR A 304 -50.78 -0.53 -14.52
N PRO A 305 -49.58 -0.48 -13.92
CA PRO A 305 -48.62 -1.56 -14.03
C PRO A 305 -49.18 -2.84 -13.41
N ILE A 306 -49.13 -3.96 -14.17
CA ILE A 306 -49.61 -5.28 -13.72
C ILE A 306 -48.51 -6.32 -13.63
N LEU A 307 -47.39 -6.13 -14.32
CA LEU A 307 -46.23 -7.01 -14.25
C LEU A 307 -44.97 -6.26 -14.63
N THR A 308 -43.90 -6.44 -13.85
CA THR A 308 -42.55 -6.11 -14.27
C THR A 308 -41.82 -7.41 -14.59
N ASN A 309 -41.23 -7.48 -15.78
CA ASN A 309 -40.58 -8.69 -16.31
C ASN A 309 -39.19 -8.37 -16.86
N VAL A 310 -38.23 -9.28 -16.61
CA VAL A 310 -36.91 -9.30 -17.24
C VAL A 310 -36.82 -10.58 -18.08
N PRO A 311 -37.20 -10.52 -19.37
CA PRO A 311 -37.22 -11.70 -20.22
C PRO A 311 -35.84 -12.33 -20.38
N SER A 312 -35.79 -13.65 -20.44
CA SER A 312 -34.61 -14.42 -20.84
C SER A 312 -34.60 -14.78 -22.33
N VAL A 313 -35.69 -14.47 -23.05
CA VAL A 313 -35.90 -14.80 -24.44
C VAL A 313 -36.41 -13.59 -25.26
N ALA A 314 -36.16 -13.59 -26.58
CA ALA A 314 -36.48 -12.48 -27.44
C ALA A 314 -37.99 -12.32 -27.71
N SER A 315 -38.79 -13.36 -27.48
CA SER A 315 -40.26 -13.31 -27.55
C SER A 315 -40.81 -13.81 -26.22
N ALA A 316 -41.21 -12.87 -25.37
CA ALA A 316 -41.63 -13.16 -24.00
C ALA A 316 -43.16 -13.34 -23.94
N PRO A 317 -43.64 -14.45 -23.35
CA PRO A 317 -45.05 -14.66 -23.13
C PRO A 317 -45.56 -13.87 -21.94
N PHE A 318 -46.79 -13.39 -22.05
CA PHE A 318 -47.56 -12.79 -20.97
C PHE A 318 -48.95 -13.40 -20.86
N THR A 319 -49.42 -13.59 -19.64
CA THR A 319 -50.80 -14.00 -19.36
C THR A 319 -51.36 -13.14 -18.25
N ASP A 320 -52.48 -12.44 -18.52
CA ASP A 320 -53.26 -11.82 -17.44
C ASP A 320 -54.21 -12.87 -16.86
N SER A 321 -53.97 -13.20 -15.57
CA SER A 321 -54.81 -14.16 -14.84
C SER A 321 -56.04 -13.49 -14.18
N ALA A 322 -56.11 -12.18 -14.21
CA ALA A 322 -57.28 -11.46 -13.70
C ALA A 322 -58.43 -11.53 -14.75
N VAL A 323 -59.64 -11.80 -14.29
CA VAL A 323 -60.81 -11.73 -15.18
C VAL A 323 -60.92 -10.32 -15.71
N VAL A 324 -60.77 -10.19 -17.06
CA VAL A 324 -60.87 -8.92 -17.73
C VAL A 324 -62.36 -8.69 -18.02
N GLY A 325 -62.91 -7.57 -17.54
CA GLY A 325 -64.20 -7.08 -18.01
C GLY A 325 -64.19 -6.88 -19.53
N SER A 326 -65.28 -6.49 -20.10
CA SER A 326 -65.48 -6.42 -21.54
C SER A 326 -64.48 -5.55 -22.32
N ASN A 327 -63.73 -4.64 -21.66
CA ASN A 327 -62.74 -3.77 -22.29
C ASN A 327 -61.42 -3.76 -21.49
N GLY A 328 -60.39 -4.33 -22.07
CA GLY A 328 -59.02 -4.29 -21.53
C GLY A 328 -58.01 -3.95 -22.63
N PHE A 329 -57.23 -2.90 -22.39
CA PHE A 329 -56.13 -2.51 -23.27
C PHE A 329 -54.81 -2.82 -22.61
N TYR A 330 -53.83 -3.30 -23.35
CA TYR A 330 -52.51 -3.66 -22.82
C TYR A 330 -51.42 -2.95 -23.61
N ARG A 331 -50.40 -2.49 -22.90
CA ARG A 331 -49.16 -2.03 -23.50
C ARG A 331 -47.94 -2.57 -22.72
N VAL A 332 -46.84 -2.71 -23.45
CA VAL A 332 -45.55 -3.08 -22.86
C VAL A 332 -44.62 -1.90 -23.05
N VAL A 333 -43.99 -1.49 -21.95
CA VAL A 333 -43.05 -0.38 -21.91
C VAL A 333 -41.70 -0.88 -21.43
N ARG A 334 -40.64 -0.69 -22.23
CA ARG A 334 -39.29 -0.93 -21.78
C ARG A 334 -38.92 0.16 -20.76
N GLN A 335 -38.36 -0.25 -19.64
CA GLN A 335 -37.84 0.70 -18.65
C GLN A 335 -36.54 1.37 -19.16
N PRO A 336 -36.25 2.62 -18.78
CA PRO A 336 -34.93 3.23 -18.97
C PRO A 336 -33.83 2.38 -18.42
N ASN A 337 -32.57 2.61 -18.83
CA ASN A 337 -31.40 2.07 -18.17
C ASN A 337 -31.32 2.64 -16.75
N PRO A 338 -30.85 1.84 -15.77
CA PRO A 338 -30.67 2.28 -14.38
C PRO A 338 -29.61 3.34 -14.23
#